data_b60bff268112c03248e6baf075fc1f8b
#
_entry.id   b60bff268112c03248e6baf075fc1f8b
#
_cell.length_a   1.000
_cell.length_b   1.000
_cell.length_c   1.000
_cell.angle_alpha   90.00
_cell.angle_beta   90.00
_cell.angle_gamma   90.00
#
_symmetry.space_group_name_H-M   'P 1'
#
loop_
_entity.id
_entity.type
_entity.pdbx_description
1 polymer ?
#
loop_
_entity_poly.entity_id
_entity_poly.type
_entity_poly.pdbx_seq_one_letter_code
_entity_poly.pdbx_strand_id
1 'polypeptide(L)'
;MYDSLSSDYDRFVDWTSRLAYEMPFIIKCLKQVDAHTVVDSACGTGMHAIALAHEGYWVVGADLSEGMIDVARANARRENLPIVFEVAGFGDVSKTFPEPADAVLCLGNSLPHVLDKASLALALQDFADNLRPGGLLLLQSRNFDAVMATHERWMEPQTNMEGEKEWLFVRFYDFNPDGLITFNILTLKHDGDHAWKQSLTTTQLKPLLWKELRVGLLAAGFRDVKAYGSMTGEAFNAGKSGNLVVTAIKAG
;
A
#
# COMPACT_ATOMS: atom_id res chain seq x y z
N MET A 1 -1.71 1.70 15.08
CA MET A 1 -0.87 0.56 14.69
C MET A 1 0.45 1.01 14.06
N TYR A 2 0.41 1.68 12.94
CA TYR A 2 1.62 2.01 12.18
C TYR A 2 2.55 3.00 12.88
N ASP A 3 2.07 3.90 13.73
CA ASP A 3 2.92 4.78 14.53
C ASP A 3 3.89 4.01 15.45
N SER A 4 3.44 2.90 16.05
CA SER A 4 4.30 2.06 16.89
C SER A 4 5.26 1.17 16.10
N LEU A 5 4.99 0.96 14.80
CA LEU A 5 5.81 0.14 13.90
C LEU A 5 6.73 1.01 13.00
N SER A 6 6.47 2.32 12.92
CA SER A 6 7.12 3.20 11.93
C SER A 6 8.65 3.14 11.97
N SER A 7 9.24 3.05 13.17
CA SER A 7 10.70 2.97 13.36
C SER A 7 11.32 1.64 12.88
N ASP A 8 10.54 0.56 12.85
CA ASP A 8 11.00 -0.77 12.43
C ASP A 8 10.41 -1.21 11.07
N TYR A 9 9.54 -0.38 10.46
CA TYR A 9 8.85 -0.72 9.23
C TYR A 9 9.81 -0.95 8.05
N ASP A 10 10.83 -0.12 7.93
CA ASP A 10 11.84 -0.26 6.86
C ASP A 10 12.77 -1.47 7.08
N ARG A 11 12.81 -2.04 8.30
CA ARG A 11 13.47 -3.34 8.59
C ARG A 11 12.57 -4.52 8.25
N PHE A 12 11.27 -4.32 8.39
CA PHE A 12 10.26 -5.32 8.07
C PHE A 12 10.09 -5.54 6.57
N VAL A 13 10.37 -4.54 5.73
CA VAL A 13 10.25 -4.61 4.28
C VAL A 13 11.64 -4.61 3.64
N ASP A 14 11.97 -5.64 2.87
CA ASP A 14 13.12 -5.61 1.98
C ASP A 14 12.82 -4.67 0.79
N TRP A 15 13.06 -3.37 1.00
CA TRP A 15 12.78 -2.35 0.00
C TRP A 15 13.59 -2.50 -1.27
N THR A 16 14.82 -3.01 -1.18
CA THR A 16 15.67 -3.22 -2.37
C THR A 16 15.04 -4.22 -3.32
N SER A 17 14.70 -5.40 -2.81
CA SER A 17 14.05 -6.44 -3.60
C SER A 17 12.64 -6.03 -4.04
N ARG A 18 11.89 -5.38 -3.16
CA ARG A 18 10.53 -4.95 -3.44
C ARG A 18 10.46 -3.92 -4.56
N LEU A 19 11.25 -2.85 -4.48
CA LEU A 19 11.27 -1.82 -5.51
C LEU A 19 11.80 -2.37 -6.84
N ALA A 20 12.85 -3.20 -6.83
CA ALA A 20 13.34 -3.86 -8.04
C ALA A 20 12.25 -4.69 -8.74
N TYR A 21 11.35 -5.29 -7.97
CA TYR A 21 10.23 -6.09 -8.49
C TYR A 21 9.03 -5.23 -8.95
N GLU A 22 8.64 -4.21 -8.18
CA GLU A 22 7.39 -3.47 -8.39
C GLU A 22 7.56 -2.30 -9.38
N MET A 23 8.68 -1.57 -9.33
CA MET A 23 8.89 -0.35 -10.12
C MET A 23 8.78 -0.54 -11.64
N PRO A 24 9.27 -1.62 -12.26
CA PRO A 24 9.12 -1.82 -13.71
C PRO A 24 7.67 -1.81 -14.18
N PHE A 25 6.76 -2.44 -13.42
CA PHE A 25 5.34 -2.45 -13.73
C PHE A 25 4.68 -1.09 -13.48
N ILE A 26 4.99 -0.45 -12.36
CA ILE A 26 4.49 0.88 -12.01
C ILE A 26 4.86 1.88 -13.11
N ILE A 27 6.13 1.97 -13.49
CA ILE A 27 6.64 2.87 -14.53
C ILE A 27 5.96 2.57 -15.89
N LYS A 28 5.80 1.28 -16.23
CA LYS A 28 5.08 0.89 -17.45
C LYS A 28 3.65 1.43 -17.47
N CYS A 29 2.93 1.32 -16.34
CA CYS A 29 1.56 1.82 -16.23
C CYS A 29 1.49 3.34 -16.30
N LEU A 30 2.41 4.06 -15.65
CA LEU A 30 2.52 5.51 -15.69
C LEU A 30 2.78 6.03 -17.10
N LYS A 31 3.69 5.40 -17.83
CA LYS A 31 4.00 5.75 -19.23
C LYS A 31 2.80 5.55 -20.18
N GLN A 32 1.89 4.61 -19.90
CA GLN A 32 0.70 4.39 -20.72
C GLN A 32 -0.29 5.56 -20.71
N VAL A 33 -0.27 6.37 -19.66
CA VAL A 33 -1.14 7.55 -19.52
C VAL A 33 -0.38 8.88 -19.60
N ASP A 34 0.90 8.81 -20.02
CA ASP A 34 1.80 9.96 -20.10
C ASP A 34 1.84 10.75 -18.77
N ALA A 35 1.99 10.01 -17.66
CA ALA A 35 1.98 10.59 -16.33
C ALA A 35 3.29 11.33 -16.03
N HIS A 36 3.18 12.49 -15.38
CA HIS A 36 4.27 13.28 -14.84
C HIS A 36 4.10 13.54 -13.34
N THR A 37 2.84 13.59 -12.87
CA THR A 37 2.47 13.86 -11.50
C THR A 37 1.82 12.64 -10.85
N VAL A 38 2.26 12.28 -9.65
CA VAL A 38 1.81 11.08 -8.92
C VAL A 38 1.45 11.42 -7.49
N VAL A 39 0.31 10.96 -7.03
CA VAL A 39 -0.07 10.93 -5.61
C VAL A 39 0.14 9.51 -5.08
N ASP A 40 1.01 9.33 -4.09
CA ASP A 40 1.17 8.07 -3.36
C ASP A 40 0.28 8.12 -2.10
N SER A 41 -0.91 7.57 -2.22
CA SER A 41 -1.92 7.52 -1.16
C SER A 41 -1.67 6.31 -0.27
N ALA A 42 -1.53 6.52 1.03
CA ALA A 42 -1.00 5.58 2.03
C ALA A 42 0.47 5.21 1.74
N CYS A 43 1.32 6.25 1.62
CA CYS A 43 2.71 6.15 1.18
C CYS A 43 3.65 5.47 2.21
N GLY A 44 3.20 5.27 3.46
CA GLY A 44 4.03 4.74 4.55
C GLY A 44 5.30 5.57 4.74
N THR A 45 6.46 4.91 4.70
CA THR A 45 7.79 5.54 4.84
C THR A 45 8.30 6.22 3.56
N GLY A 46 7.46 6.34 2.52
CA GLY A 46 7.72 7.12 1.31
C GLY A 46 8.63 6.46 0.27
N MET A 47 8.94 5.19 0.39
CA MET A 47 9.95 4.53 -0.46
C MET A 47 9.55 4.43 -1.93
N HIS A 48 8.26 4.21 -2.24
CA HIS A 48 7.78 4.28 -3.64
C HIS A 48 7.82 5.70 -4.18
N ALA A 49 7.40 6.68 -3.38
CA ALA A 49 7.45 8.10 -3.77
C ALA A 49 8.90 8.54 -4.07
N ILE A 50 9.86 8.13 -3.23
CA ILE A 50 11.29 8.40 -3.43
C ILE A 50 11.80 7.73 -4.71
N ALA A 51 11.47 6.46 -4.92
CA ALA A 51 11.88 5.74 -6.13
C ALA A 51 11.32 6.38 -7.41
N LEU A 52 10.06 6.83 -7.39
CA LEU A 52 9.45 7.54 -8.51
C LEU A 52 10.06 8.93 -8.74
N ALA A 53 10.41 9.64 -7.69
CA ALA A 53 11.09 10.94 -7.82
C ALA A 53 12.49 10.79 -8.45
N HIS A 54 13.23 9.73 -8.15
CA HIS A 54 14.48 9.38 -8.84
C HIS A 54 14.29 9.07 -10.34
N GLU A 55 13.12 8.53 -10.71
CA GLU A 55 12.73 8.32 -12.12
C GLU A 55 12.22 9.59 -12.82
N GLY A 56 12.20 10.73 -12.12
CA GLY A 56 11.84 12.04 -12.68
C GLY A 56 10.36 12.41 -12.59
N TYR A 57 9.55 11.65 -11.85
CA TYR A 57 8.16 12.01 -11.59
C TYR A 57 8.07 13.08 -10.49
N TRP A 58 7.08 13.95 -10.62
CA TRP A 58 6.68 14.85 -9.53
C TRP A 58 5.74 14.09 -8.60
N VAL A 59 6.17 13.87 -7.36
CA VAL A 59 5.44 13.01 -6.42
C VAL A 59 5.06 13.77 -5.16
N VAL A 60 3.84 13.54 -4.68
CA VAL A 60 3.39 13.89 -3.33
C VAL A 60 2.92 12.62 -2.63
N GLY A 61 3.06 12.55 -1.31
CA GLY A 61 2.67 11.38 -0.52
C GLY A 61 1.75 11.73 0.64
N ALA A 62 0.79 10.86 0.92
CA ALA A 62 -0.09 10.97 2.09
C ALA A 62 -0.12 9.64 2.86
N ASP A 63 -0.16 9.72 4.17
CA ASP A 63 -0.44 8.58 5.06
C ASP A 63 -1.20 9.06 6.28
N LEU A 64 -2.06 8.22 6.84
CA LEU A 64 -2.81 8.54 8.06
C LEU A 64 -1.91 8.60 9.31
N SER A 65 -0.79 7.89 9.31
CA SER A 65 0.15 7.79 10.41
C SER A 65 1.16 8.93 10.37
N GLU A 66 1.13 9.80 11.38
CA GLU A 66 2.12 10.87 11.55
C GLU A 66 3.54 10.31 11.66
N GLY A 67 3.71 9.19 12.39
CA GLY A 67 5.00 8.52 12.52
C GLY A 67 5.55 8.01 11.19
N MET A 68 4.70 7.53 10.26
CA MET A 68 5.12 7.16 8.91
C MET A 68 5.53 8.38 8.09
N ILE A 69 4.77 9.46 8.16
CA ILE A 69 5.09 10.72 7.46
C ILE A 69 6.40 11.32 7.94
N ASP A 70 6.69 11.27 9.24
CA ASP A 70 7.97 11.75 9.76
C ASP A 70 9.16 10.95 9.23
N VAL A 71 9.00 9.62 9.14
CA VAL A 71 10.02 8.74 8.52
C VAL A 71 10.13 9.04 7.02
N ALA A 72 9.02 9.18 6.29
CA ALA A 72 9.03 9.51 4.86
C ALA A 72 9.77 10.83 4.58
N ARG A 73 9.48 11.88 5.36
CA ARG A 73 10.18 13.16 5.28
C ARG A 73 11.68 13.02 5.57
N ALA A 74 12.06 12.19 6.55
CA ALA A 74 13.46 11.92 6.87
C ALA A 74 14.17 11.16 5.73
N ASN A 75 13.48 10.15 5.14
CA ASN A 75 13.99 9.40 4.01
C ASN A 75 14.23 10.29 2.79
N ALA A 76 13.25 11.13 2.40
CA ALA A 76 13.39 12.04 1.27
C ALA A 76 14.50 13.09 1.49
N ARG A 77 14.64 13.62 2.72
CA ARG A 77 15.74 14.54 3.04
C ARG A 77 17.12 13.90 2.88
N ARG A 78 17.27 12.60 3.24
CA ARG A 78 18.56 11.88 3.04
C ARG A 78 18.94 11.76 1.58
N GLU A 79 17.93 11.64 0.70
CA GLU A 79 18.10 11.55 -0.75
C GLU A 79 18.11 12.94 -1.45
N ASN A 80 17.98 14.04 -0.68
CA ASN A 80 17.87 15.42 -1.21
C ASN A 80 16.71 15.61 -2.21
N LEU A 81 15.60 14.91 -2.00
CA LEU A 81 14.41 14.98 -2.86
C LEU A 81 13.36 15.91 -2.27
N PRO A 82 12.80 16.86 -3.05
CA PRO A 82 11.81 17.84 -2.59
C PRO A 82 10.38 17.25 -2.64
N ILE A 83 10.17 16.08 -2.03
CA ILE A 83 8.85 15.45 -1.99
C ILE A 83 8.05 16.02 -0.83
N VAL A 84 6.80 16.39 -1.11
CA VAL A 84 5.84 16.82 -0.09
C VAL A 84 5.11 15.61 0.48
N PHE A 85 5.19 15.44 1.79
CA PHE A 85 4.46 14.41 2.53
C PHE A 85 3.55 15.04 3.56
N GLU A 86 2.27 14.64 3.57
CA GLU A 86 1.25 15.18 4.48
C GLU A 86 0.47 14.07 5.19
N VAL A 87 0.03 14.39 6.42
CA VAL A 87 -0.84 13.48 7.17
C VAL A 87 -2.25 13.60 6.64
N ALA A 88 -2.69 12.59 5.89
CA ALA A 88 -4.06 12.52 5.38
C ALA A 88 -4.47 11.06 5.19
N GLY A 89 -5.70 10.73 5.60
CA GLY A 89 -6.32 9.41 5.37
C GLY A 89 -7.15 9.37 4.09
N PHE A 90 -7.64 8.18 3.76
CA PHE A 90 -8.57 8.00 2.66
C PHE A 90 -9.85 8.85 2.85
N GLY A 91 -10.24 9.60 1.82
CA GLY A 91 -11.34 10.56 1.83
C GLY A 91 -10.92 12.02 2.06
N ASP A 92 -9.63 12.26 2.36
CA ASP A 92 -9.09 13.60 2.60
C ASP A 92 -7.84 13.93 1.76
N VAL A 93 -7.31 12.97 0.98
CA VAL A 93 -6.11 13.15 0.16
C VAL A 93 -6.35 14.21 -0.92
N SER A 94 -7.51 14.20 -1.59
CA SER A 94 -7.87 15.20 -2.60
C SER A 94 -8.05 16.61 -2.05
N LYS A 95 -8.43 16.73 -0.78
CA LYS A 95 -8.50 18.03 -0.10
C LYS A 95 -7.12 18.56 0.29
N THR A 96 -6.20 17.62 0.59
CA THR A 96 -4.82 17.94 0.97
C THR A 96 -3.97 18.31 -0.25
N PHE A 97 -4.18 17.61 -1.37
CA PHE A 97 -3.55 17.88 -2.66
C PHE A 97 -4.64 18.21 -3.70
N PRO A 98 -5.10 19.46 -3.79
CA PRO A 98 -6.26 19.83 -4.60
C PRO A 98 -5.99 19.85 -6.10
N GLU A 99 -4.72 19.89 -6.52
CA GLU A 99 -4.36 19.85 -7.94
C GLU A 99 -4.48 18.41 -8.48
N PRO A 100 -5.28 18.18 -9.53
CA PRO A 100 -5.44 16.84 -10.09
C PRO A 100 -4.12 16.26 -10.63
N ALA A 101 -3.81 15.04 -10.19
CA ALA A 101 -2.63 14.32 -10.64
C ALA A 101 -2.90 13.44 -11.88
N ASP A 102 -1.84 13.02 -12.54
CA ASP A 102 -1.89 12.06 -13.66
C ASP A 102 -2.12 10.63 -13.14
N ALA A 103 -1.60 10.32 -11.96
CA ALA A 103 -1.77 9.00 -11.36
C ALA A 103 -1.92 9.07 -9.84
N VAL A 104 -2.71 8.13 -9.30
CA VAL A 104 -2.81 7.82 -7.88
C VAL A 104 -2.36 6.38 -7.66
N LEU A 105 -1.46 6.19 -6.71
CA LEU A 105 -1.03 4.88 -6.23
C LEU A 105 -1.60 4.62 -4.84
N CYS A 106 -2.04 3.39 -4.57
CA CYS A 106 -2.35 2.90 -3.23
C CYS A 106 -1.85 1.46 -3.12
N LEU A 107 -0.66 1.31 -2.55
CA LEU A 107 0.10 0.06 -2.56
C LEU A 107 0.23 -0.51 -1.14
N GLY A 108 0.85 -1.67 -1.02
CA GLY A 108 1.23 -2.23 0.29
C GLY A 108 0.07 -2.79 1.12
N ASN A 109 -1.05 -3.17 0.50
CA ASN A 109 -2.21 -3.72 1.22
C ASN A 109 -2.88 -2.69 2.15
N SER A 110 -2.88 -1.40 1.78
CA SER A 110 -3.39 -0.31 2.63
C SER A 110 -4.91 -0.18 2.59
N LEU A 111 -5.53 -0.30 1.41
CA LEU A 111 -6.98 -0.12 1.26
C LEU A 111 -7.84 -1.10 2.10
N PRO A 112 -7.44 -2.34 2.40
CA PRO A 112 -8.16 -3.24 3.32
C PRO A 112 -8.34 -2.74 4.76
N HIS A 113 -7.63 -1.69 5.18
CA HIS A 113 -7.86 -1.03 6.47
C HIS A 113 -9.15 -0.23 6.54
N VAL A 114 -9.82 -0.04 5.41
CA VAL A 114 -11.15 0.56 5.32
C VAL A 114 -12.19 -0.53 5.61
N LEU A 115 -12.80 -0.49 6.80
CA LEU A 115 -13.54 -1.64 7.37
C LEU A 115 -14.99 -1.75 6.89
N ASP A 116 -15.58 -0.69 6.33
CA ASP A 116 -16.97 -0.67 5.92
C ASP A 116 -17.16 -0.19 4.47
N LYS A 117 -18.35 -0.44 3.92
CA LYS A 117 -18.66 -0.12 2.51
C LYS A 117 -18.75 1.38 2.24
N ALA A 118 -19.23 2.16 3.19
CA ALA A 118 -19.39 3.60 3.01
C ALA A 118 -18.02 4.28 2.96
N SER A 119 -17.14 3.93 3.90
CA SER A 119 -15.77 4.41 3.93
C SER A 119 -14.97 3.94 2.70
N LEU A 120 -15.21 2.72 2.20
CA LEU A 120 -14.60 2.27 0.94
C LEU A 120 -15.06 3.12 -0.25
N ALA A 121 -16.35 3.43 -0.33
CA ALA A 121 -16.87 4.29 -1.39
C ALA A 121 -16.27 5.69 -1.34
N LEU A 122 -16.10 6.26 -0.13
CA LEU A 122 -15.41 7.56 0.06
C LEU A 122 -13.94 7.49 -0.36
N ALA A 123 -13.21 6.43 -0.02
CA ALA A 123 -11.82 6.26 -0.43
C ALA A 123 -11.69 6.16 -1.97
N LEU A 124 -12.56 5.40 -2.63
CA LEU A 124 -12.54 5.27 -4.08
C LEU A 124 -12.94 6.57 -4.78
N GLN A 125 -13.88 7.33 -4.21
CA GLN A 125 -14.24 8.66 -4.71
C GLN A 125 -13.07 9.64 -4.55
N ASP A 126 -12.39 9.64 -3.40
CA ASP A 126 -11.22 10.47 -3.13
C ASP A 126 -10.09 10.21 -4.15
N PHE A 127 -9.83 8.95 -4.49
CA PHE A 127 -8.90 8.61 -5.58
C PHE A 127 -9.33 9.19 -6.93
N ALA A 128 -10.65 9.14 -7.22
CA ALA A 128 -11.16 9.73 -8.46
C ALA A 128 -11.02 11.26 -8.44
N ASP A 129 -11.27 11.91 -7.32
CA ASP A 129 -11.19 13.37 -7.18
C ASP A 129 -9.74 13.89 -7.29
N ASN A 130 -8.75 13.07 -6.88
CA ASN A 130 -7.33 13.36 -7.06
C ASN A 130 -6.84 13.26 -8.52
N LEU A 131 -7.60 12.60 -9.41
CA LEU A 131 -7.14 12.31 -10.76
C LEU A 131 -7.73 13.31 -11.77
N ARG A 132 -6.93 13.70 -12.77
CA ARG A 132 -7.47 14.30 -13.98
C ARG A 132 -8.29 13.28 -14.79
N PRO A 133 -9.19 13.72 -15.67
CA PRO A 133 -9.81 12.84 -16.66
C PRO A 133 -8.76 12.07 -17.47
N GLY A 134 -8.92 10.76 -17.59
CA GLY A 134 -7.93 9.88 -18.22
C GLY A 134 -6.74 9.50 -17.33
N GLY A 135 -6.67 9.99 -16.08
CA GLY A 135 -5.63 9.64 -15.11
C GLY A 135 -5.74 8.19 -14.63
N LEU A 136 -4.64 7.66 -14.15
CA LEU A 136 -4.45 6.26 -13.74
C LEU A 136 -4.62 6.09 -12.24
N LEU A 137 -5.44 5.14 -11.82
CA LEU A 137 -5.39 4.55 -10.48
C LEU A 137 -4.66 3.21 -10.55
N LEU A 138 -3.68 3.01 -9.66
CA LEU A 138 -3.00 1.73 -9.45
C LEU A 138 -3.13 1.32 -7.98
N LEU A 139 -3.82 0.21 -7.73
CA LEU A 139 -4.00 -0.37 -6.40
C LEU A 139 -3.26 -1.71 -6.28
N GLN A 140 -2.75 -2.02 -5.08
CA GLN A 140 -2.21 -3.33 -4.76
C GLN A 140 -2.63 -3.76 -3.37
N SER A 141 -3.17 -4.98 -3.27
CA SER A 141 -3.48 -5.67 -2.02
C SER A 141 -3.15 -7.16 -2.11
N ARG A 142 -3.24 -7.86 -0.98
CA ARG A 142 -3.31 -9.33 -0.98
C ARG A 142 -4.53 -9.78 -1.76
N ASN A 143 -4.44 -10.96 -2.35
CA ASN A 143 -5.60 -11.61 -2.95
C ASN A 143 -6.50 -12.21 -1.87
N PHE A 144 -7.45 -11.42 -1.37
CA PHE A 144 -8.38 -11.87 -0.34
C PHE A 144 -9.41 -12.88 -0.84
N ASP A 145 -9.64 -13.01 -2.16
CA ASP A 145 -10.45 -14.11 -2.70
C ASP A 145 -9.82 -15.47 -2.35
N ALA A 146 -8.49 -15.62 -2.54
CA ALA A 146 -7.79 -16.84 -2.16
C ALA A 146 -7.67 -16.99 -0.64
N VAL A 147 -7.29 -15.94 0.08
CA VAL A 147 -7.14 -15.95 1.55
C VAL A 147 -8.43 -16.41 2.23
N MET A 148 -9.58 -15.87 1.82
CA MET A 148 -10.87 -16.24 2.40
C MET A 148 -11.34 -17.63 1.98
N ALA A 149 -10.98 -18.10 0.78
CA ALA A 149 -11.33 -19.45 0.32
C ALA A 149 -10.52 -20.55 1.03
N THR A 150 -9.23 -20.29 1.31
CA THR A 150 -8.31 -21.27 1.92
C THR A 150 -8.17 -21.13 3.42
N HIS A 151 -8.57 -19.99 3.99
CA HIS A 151 -8.27 -19.58 5.37
C HIS A 151 -6.76 -19.63 5.66
N GLU A 152 -5.93 -19.22 4.67
CA GLU A 152 -4.49 -19.15 4.84
C GLU A 152 -4.14 -18.16 5.95
N ARG A 153 -3.73 -18.72 7.09
CA ARG A 153 -3.51 -17.94 8.30
C ARG A 153 -2.13 -17.34 8.38
N TRP A 154 -1.11 -18.08 7.95
CA TRP A 154 0.28 -17.75 8.19
C TRP A 154 0.95 -17.16 6.97
N MET A 155 1.85 -16.22 7.22
CA MET A 155 2.77 -15.69 6.20
C MET A 155 4.18 -16.12 6.55
N GLU A 156 5.05 -16.21 5.56
CA GLU A 156 6.46 -16.50 5.78
C GLU A 156 7.06 -15.47 6.74
N PRO A 157 7.79 -15.92 7.79
CA PRO A 157 8.51 -15.03 8.67
C PRO A 157 9.57 -14.24 7.89
N GLN A 158 9.82 -13.02 8.33
CA GLN A 158 10.87 -12.16 7.79
C GLN A 158 11.87 -11.82 8.86
N THR A 159 13.14 -11.75 8.49
CA THR A 159 14.24 -11.41 9.40
C THR A 159 14.99 -10.20 8.87
N ASN A 160 15.56 -9.43 9.80
CA ASN A 160 16.51 -8.36 9.48
C ASN A 160 17.64 -8.39 10.49
N MET A 161 18.88 -8.12 10.04
CA MET A 161 20.08 -8.09 10.87
C MET A 161 20.79 -6.74 10.72
N GLU A 162 21.11 -6.10 11.83
CA GLU A 162 21.92 -4.88 11.89
C GLU A 162 23.07 -5.08 12.91
N GLY A 163 24.23 -5.53 12.44
CA GLY A 163 25.32 -5.95 13.33
C GLY A 163 24.91 -7.15 14.17
N GLU A 164 24.94 -7.03 15.51
CA GLU A 164 24.53 -8.08 16.45
C GLU A 164 23.03 -8.07 16.78
N LYS A 165 22.30 -7.09 16.25
CA LYS A 165 20.85 -6.98 16.47
C LYS A 165 20.10 -7.77 15.42
N GLU A 166 19.11 -8.52 15.87
CA GLU A 166 18.24 -9.32 15.01
C GLU A 166 16.77 -8.98 15.26
N TRP A 167 16.01 -8.88 14.19
CA TRP A 167 14.56 -8.78 14.20
C TRP A 167 13.97 -9.97 13.48
N LEU A 168 12.93 -10.56 14.07
CA LEU A 168 12.09 -11.57 13.43
C LEU A 168 10.64 -11.09 13.46
N PHE A 169 10.02 -11.03 12.29
CA PHE A 169 8.63 -10.64 12.12
C PHE A 169 7.80 -11.84 11.71
N VAL A 170 6.83 -12.21 12.56
CA VAL A 170 5.85 -13.27 12.28
C VAL A 170 4.48 -12.64 12.08
N ARG A 171 3.87 -12.88 10.92
CA ARG A 171 2.58 -12.31 10.54
C ARG A 171 1.54 -13.39 10.39
N PHE A 172 0.33 -13.14 10.91
CA PHE A 172 -0.77 -14.08 10.78
C PHE A 172 -2.12 -13.39 10.86
N TYR A 173 -3.13 -14.09 10.36
CA TYR A 173 -4.52 -13.68 10.37
C TYR A 173 -5.33 -14.47 11.39
N ASP A 174 -6.24 -13.78 12.10
CA ASP A 174 -7.36 -14.40 12.78
C ASP A 174 -8.65 -14.00 12.06
N PHE A 175 -9.44 -14.98 11.66
CA PHE A 175 -10.68 -14.78 10.91
C PHE A 175 -11.83 -14.58 11.89
N ASN A 176 -12.47 -13.41 11.86
CA ASN A 176 -13.51 -13.04 12.81
C ASN A 176 -14.91 -13.46 12.31
N PRO A 177 -15.87 -13.73 13.21
CA PRO A 177 -17.23 -14.11 12.84
C PRO A 177 -18.00 -13.01 12.07
N ASP A 178 -17.61 -11.74 12.21
CA ASP A 178 -18.16 -10.59 11.48
C ASP A 178 -17.63 -10.44 10.05
N GLY A 179 -16.75 -11.34 9.63
CA GLY A 179 -16.14 -11.34 8.31
C GLY A 179 -14.91 -10.44 8.17
N LEU A 180 -14.50 -9.75 9.23
CA LEU A 180 -13.22 -9.03 9.27
C LEU A 180 -12.08 -10.00 9.57
N ILE A 181 -10.87 -9.54 9.33
CA ILE A 181 -9.62 -10.24 9.68
C ILE A 181 -8.87 -9.41 10.71
N THR A 182 -8.47 -10.02 11.82
CA THR A 182 -7.45 -9.45 12.69
C THR A 182 -6.08 -9.79 12.13
N PHE A 183 -5.36 -8.79 11.69
CA PHE A 183 -3.98 -8.93 11.22
C PHE A 183 -3.02 -8.70 12.36
N ASN A 184 -2.19 -9.68 12.64
CA ASN A 184 -1.24 -9.70 13.72
C ASN A 184 0.19 -9.65 13.18
N ILE A 185 1.03 -8.81 13.79
CA ILE A 185 2.47 -8.75 13.57
C ILE A 185 3.15 -8.95 14.92
N LEU A 186 3.73 -10.12 15.12
CA LEU A 186 4.60 -10.41 16.25
C LEU A 186 6.02 -10.05 15.86
N THR A 187 6.58 -9.05 16.53
CA THR A 187 7.98 -8.65 16.37
C THR A 187 8.78 -9.23 17.53
N LEU A 188 9.80 -10.03 17.21
CA LEU A 188 10.82 -10.47 18.13
C LEU A 188 12.10 -9.70 17.83
N LYS A 189 12.76 -9.17 18.87
CA LYS A 189 13.98 -8.39 18.76
C LYS A 189 15.04 -8.93 19.73
N HIS A 190 16.22 -9.18 19.21
CA HIS A 190 17.41 -9.57 19.96
C HIS A 190 18.49 -8.48 19.84
N ASP A 191 19.01 -8.02 20.96
CA ASP A 191 20.00 -6.92 21.05
C ASP A 191 21.42 -7.47 21.33
N GLY A 192 21.79 -8.64 20.80
CA GLY A 192 23.08 -9.29 21.01
C GLY A 192 23.13 -10.09 22.34
N ASP A 193 23.56 -9.48 23.42
CA ASP A 193 23.78 -10.17 24.72
C ASP A 193 22.53 -10.36 25.58
N HIS A 194 21.34 -9.96 25.12
CA HIS A 194 20.12 -9.94 25.91
C HIS A 194 19.08 -10.94 25.41
N ALA A 195 18.14 -11.32 26.29
CA ALA A 195 17.01 -12.15 25.92
C ALA A 195 16.14 -11.47 24.83
N TRP A 196 15.50 -12.28 24.00
CA TRP A 196 14.53 -11.82 23.02
C TRP A 196 13.41 -11.00 23.67
N LYS A 197 13.16 -9.83 23.14
CA LYS A 197 11.99 -9.00 23.46
C LYS A 197 10.92 -9.24 22.43
N GLN A 198 9.66 -9.24 22.86
CA GLN A 198 8.52 -9.44 21.98
C GLN A 198 7.55 -8.28 22.06
N SER A 199 6.93 -7.96 20.93
CA SER A 199 5.78 -7.07 20.86
C SER A 199 4.78 -7.60 19.86
N LEU A 200 3.48 -7.49 20.18
CA LEU A 200 2.40 -7.86 19.27
C LEU A 200 1.64 -6.60 18.88
N THR A 201 1.59 -6.34 17.58
CA THR A 201 0.82 -5.25 17.02
C THR A 201 -0.34 -5.83 16.20
N THR A 202 -1.56 -5.33 16.42
CA THR A 202 -2.76 -5.86 15.77
C THR A 202 -3.55 -4.76 15.09
N THR A 203 -4.23 -5.10 14.00
CA THR A 203 -5.20 -4.24 13.32
C THR A 203 -6.28 -5.06 12.66
N GLN A 204 -7.39 -4.43 12.31
CA GLN A 204 -8.44 -5.08 11.55
C GLN A 204 -8.29 -4.77 10.05
N LEU A 205 -8.63 -5.75 9.24
CA LEU A 205 -8.73 -5.64 7.78
C LEU A 205 -10.10 -6.11 7.34
N LYS A 206 -10.64 -5.44 6.35
CA LYS A 206 -11.76 -5.96 5.57
C LYS A 206 -11.21 -6.68 4.35
N PRO A 207 -11.52 -7.97 4.16
CA PRO A 207 -11.18 -8.67 2.92
C PRO A 207 -11.77 -7.94 1.72
N LEU A 208 -10.92 -7.37 0.87
CA LEU A 208 -11.34 -6.73 -0.38
C LEU A 208 -11.37 -7.79 -1.49
N LEU A 209 -12.56 -8.28 -1.81
CA LEU A 209 -12.75 -9.24 -2.90
C LEU A 209 -12.76 -8.51 -4.24
N TRP A 210 -12.16 -9.12 -5.25
CA TRP A 210 -12.06 -8.53 -6.59
C TRP A 210 -13.41 -8.05 -7.14
N LYS A 211 -14.44 -8.87 -7.02
CA LYS A 211 -15.78 -8.52 -7.51
C LYS A 211 -16.35 -7.26 -6.85
N GLU A 212 -16.18 -7.13 -5.52
CA GLU A 212 -16.66 -5.98 -4.75
C GLU A 212 -15.86 -4.71 -5.13
N LEU A 213 -14.53 -4.82 -5.16
CA LEU A 213 -13.65 -3.71 -5.52
C LEU A 213 -13.93 -3.20 -6.93
N ARG A 214 -14.10 -4.11 -7.91
CA ARG A 214 -14.43 -3.75 -9.29
C ARG A 214 -15.74 -2.96 -9.40
N VAL A 215 -16.79 -3.40 -8.68
CA VAL A 215 -18.09 -2.70 -8.66
C VAL A 215 -17.93 -1.30 -8.04
N GLY A 216 -17.19 -1.19 -6.92
CA GLY A 216 -16.91 0.09 -6.28
C GLY A 216 -16.16 1.06 -7.19
N LEU A 217 -15.14 0.59 -7.90
CA LEU A 217 -14.38 1.41 -8.85
C LEU A 217 -15.24 1.93 -10.00
N LEU A 218 -16.08 1.08 -10.59
CA LEU A 218 -17.01 1.50 -11.64
C LEU A 218 -18.01 2.54 -11.12
N ALA A 219 -18.52 2.37 -9.89
CA ALA A 219 -19.43 3.32 -9.25
C ALA A 219 -18.76 4.68 -8.94
N ALA A 220 -17.45 4.68 -8.63
CA ALA A 220 -16.65 5.89 -8.41
C ALA A 220 -16.20 6.58 -9.72
N GLY A 221 -16.70 6.14 -10.89
CA GLY A 221 -16.42 6.78 -12.18
C GLY A 221 -15.14 6.31 -12.86
N PHE A 222 -14.59 5.18 -12.47
CA PHE A 222 -13.48 4.56 -13.19
C PHE A 222 -13.97 3.67 -14.35
N ARG A 223 -13.16 3.57 -15.39
CA ARG A 223 -13.33 2.68 -16.54
C ARG A 223 -12.07 1.87 -16.78
N ASP A 224 -12.10 0.95 -17.73
CA ASP A 224 -10.95 0.11 -18.10
C ASP A 224 -10.30 -0.61 -16.90
N VAL A 225 -11.15 -1.04 -15.94
CA VAL A 225 -10.73 -1.67 -14.69
C VAL A 225 -10.18 -3.07 -14.98
N LYS A 226 -8.87 -3.24 -14.80
CA LYS A 226 -8.13 -4.49 -15.06
C LYS A 226 -7.50 -5.01 -13.78
N ALA A 227 -7.45 -6.35 -13.64
CA ALA A 227 -6.82 -7.02 -12.52
C ALA A 227 -5.65 -7.88 -12.98
N TYR A 228 -4.57 -7.83 -12.18
CA TYR A 228 -3.36 -8.62 -12.37
C TYR A 228 -3.03 -9.37 -11.08
N GLY A 229 -2.37 -10.52 -11.20
CA GLY A 229 -1.99 -11.39 -10.08
C GLY A 229 -0.74 -10.95 -9.34
N SER A 230 0.05 -10.08 -9.97
CA SER A 230 1.31 -9.55 -9.43
C SER A 230 1.74 -8.29 -10.17
N MET A 231 2.82 -7.67 -9.70
CA MET A 231 3.48 -6.53 -10.35
C MET A 231 4.33 -6.91 -11.58
N THR A 232 4.19 -8.14 -12.09
CA THR A 232 4.73 -8.52 -13.41
C THR A 232 3.70 -8.33 -14.53
N GLY A 233 2.44 -8.06 -14.19
CA GLY A 233 1.36 -7.86 -15.14
C GLY A 233 0.69 -9.16 -15.63
N GLU A 234 0.93 -10.29 -14.97
CA GLU A 234 0.22 -11.54 -15.24
C GLU A 234 -1.27 -11.43 -14.90
N ALA A 235 -2.12 -12.16 -15.62
CA ALA A 235 -3.56 -12.12 -15.40
C ALA A 235 -3.93 -12.59 -13.99
N PHE A 236 -4.85 -11.86 -13.34
CA PHE A 236 -5.36 -12.23 -12.02
C PHE A 236 -6.16 -13.54 -12.05
N ASN A 237 -5.86 -14.41 -11.10
CA ASN A 237 -6.61 -15.62 -10.82
C ASN A 237 -7.02 -15.61 -9.33
N ALA A 238 -8.32 -15.50 -9.07
CA ALA A 238 -8.85 -15.39 -7.70
C ALA A 238 -8.43 -16.53 -6.77
N GLY A 239 -8.24 -17.75 -7.29
CA GLY A 239 -7.86 -18.92 -6.49
C GLY A 239 -6.36 -19.17 -6.37
N LYS A 240 -5.49 -18.46 -7.11
CA LYS A 240 -4.06 -18.79 -7.20
C LYS A 240 -3.11 -17.60 -7.06
N SER A 241 -3.52 -16.40 -7.49
CA SER A 241 -2.64 -15.22 -7.41
C SER A 241 -2.32 -14.86 -5.98
N GLY A 242 -1.10 -14.47 -5.67
CA GLY A 242 -0.70 -14.02 -4.33
C GLY A 242 -1.21 -12.62 -4.01
N ASN A 243 -1.35 -11.78 -5.04
CA ASN A 243 -1.81 -10.40 -4.92
C ASN A 243 -3.00 -10.13 -5.84
N LEU A 244 -3.71 -9.06 -5.55
CA LEU A 244 -4.63 -8.38 -6.44
C LEU A 244 -4.04 -7.01 -6.76
N VAL A 245 -3.57 -6.85 -7.99
CA VAL A 245 -3.11 -5.55 -8.52
C VAL A 245 -4.16 -5.05 -9.49
N VAL A 246 -4.59 -3.82 -9.33
CA VAL A 246 -5.67 -3.25 -10.15
C VAL A 246 -5.20 -1.96 -10.79
N THR A 247 -5.42 -1.84 -12.11
CA THR A 247 -5.35 -0.56 -12.81
C THR A 247 -6.74 -0.13 -13.24
N ALA A 248 -7.03 1.16 -13.13
CA ALA A 248 -8.28 1.74 -13.58
C ALA A 248 -8.03 3.15 -14.12
N ILE A 249 -8.83 3.62 -15.07
CA ILE A 249 -8.73 4.94 -15.68
C ILE A 249 -9.92 5.78 -15.25
N LYS A 250 -9.69 7.01 -14.76
CA LYS A 250 -10.77 7.95 -14.47
C LYS A 250 -11.54 8.27 -15.74
N ALA A 251 -12.85 8.14 -15.74
CA ALA A 251 -13.70 8.60 -16.83
C ALA A 251 -13.62 10.13 -16.98
N GLY A 252 -13.93 10.61 -18.18
CA GLY A 252 -14.03 12.05 -18.47
C GLY A 252 -15.33 12.65 -17.99
#